data_c434377c1cc3f7771c202874604f6d96
#
_entry.id   c434377c1cc3f7771c202874604f6d96
#
_cell.length_a   1.000
_cell.length_b   1.000
_cell.length_c   1.000
_cell.angle_alpha   90.00
_cell.angle_beta   90.00
_cell.angle_gamma   90.00
#
_symmetry.space_group_name_H-M   'P 1'
#
loop_
_entity.id
_entity.type
_entity.pdbx_description
1 polymer ?
#
loop_
_entity_poly.entity_id
_entity_poly.type
_entity_poly.pdbx_seq_one_letter_code
_entity_poly.pdbx_strand_id
1 'polypeptide(L)'
;LTLPRVGAPLVVGLLAWTPWWFAGRAPSARDRRSLRWVAGMAGLAVAIAVMGWFALHNDHPRSVDATLTQGTTTQGDAAQWPHYGNDLGANRFSPADRITAANAGRLEVAWVMRLGALRHLKQGNLPALETTPLKVGPTLYVCTPESAVIAVDAVTGKERWRHDPQPDMTGMGTITCRGVA
;
A
#
# COMPACT_ATOMS: atom_id res chain seq x y z
N LEU A 1 5.18 8.34 28.40
CA LEU A 1 5.40 9.73 28.81
C LEU A 1 5.25 10.62 27.59
N THR A 2 4.05 11.18 27.41
CA THR A 2 3.71 12.11 26.33
C THR A 2 4.11 13.52 26.75
N LEU A 3 5.08 14.10 26.08
CA LEU A 3 5.42 15.53 26.22
C LEU A 3 4.35 16.41 25.56
N PRO A 4 3.93 17.53 26.18
CA PRO A 4 2.81 18.32 25.70
C PRO A 4 3.15 19.15 24.46
N ARG A 5 2.17 19.21 23.54
CA ARG A 5 2.14 19.97 22.28
C ARG A 5 2.13 21.50 22.47
N VAL A 6 3.12 22.08 23.11
CA VAL A 6 3.10 23.53 23.44
C VAL A 6 4.01 24.38 22.54
N GLY A 7 4.73 23.77 21.55
CA GLY A 7 5.72 24.51 20.75
C GLY A 7 5.18 25.35 19.57
N ALA A 8 3.98 25.05 19.06
CA ALA A 8 3.47 25.69 17.84
C ALA A 8 2.97 27.14 18.02
N PRO A 9 2.35 27.56 19.12
CA PRO A 9 1.84 28.93 19.22
C PRO A 9 2.92 30.01 19.50
N LEU A 10 4.10 29.64 20.01
CA LEU A 10 5.15 30.60 20.31
C LEU A 10 5.88 31.16 19.09
N VAL A 11 6.00 30.39 18.02
CA VAL A 11 6.67 30.83 16.78
C VAL A 11 5.78 31.78 15.97
N VAL A 12 4.47 31.59 15.98
CA VAL A 12 3.51 32.47 15.30
C VAL A 12 3.38 33.81 16.02
N GLY A 13 3.49 33.83 17.35
CA GLY A 13 3.45 35.09 18.16
C GLY A 13 4.64 36.00 17.92
N LEU A 14 5.83 35.46 17.70
CA LEU A 14 7.05 36.26 17.47
C LEU A 14 7.08 36.91 16.08
N LEU A 15 6.44 36.31 15.08
CA LEU A 15 6.34 36.86 13.72
C LEU A 15 5.27 37.96 13.60
N ALA A 16 4.28 37.97 14.48
CA ALA A 16 3.22 38.98 14.46
C ALA A 16 3.63 40.30 15.16
N TRP A 17 4.71 40.28 15.95
CA TRP A 17 5.12 41.48 16.73
C TRP A 17 6.12 42.38 16.01
N THR A 18 6.73 41.95 14.93
CA THR A 18 7.74 42.71 14.17
C THR A 18 7.23 43.89 13.32
N PRO A 19 5.97 43.97 12.87
CA PRO A 19 5.53 45.12 12.05
C PRO A 19 5.31 46.42 12.79
N TRP A 20 5.10 46.36 14.13
CA TRP A 20 4.68 47.56 14.89
C TRP A 20 5.81 48.50 15.23
N TRP A 21 7.07 48.06 15.25
CA TRP A 21 8.22 48.92 15.56
C TRP A 21 8.70 49.75 14.35
N PHE A 22 8.28 49.42 13.13
CA PHE A 22 8.67 50.14 11.92
C PHE A 22 7.62 51.14 11.39
N ALA A 23 6.53 51.33 12.12
CA ALA A 23 5.38 52.15 11.66
C ALA A 23 5.62 53.68 11.68
N GLY A 24 6.85 54.18 11.93
CA GLY A 24 7.10 55.63 12.12
C GLY A 24 7.90 56.34 11.03
N ARG A 25 8.53 55.67 10.08
CA ARG A 25 9.33 56.30 9.02
C ARG A 25 9.18 55.57 7.68
N ALA A 26 8.87 56.32 6.60
CA ALA A 26 8.89 55.74 5.29
C ALA A 26 10.32 55.28 4.93
N PRO A 27 10.57 54.00 4.61
CA PRO A 27 11.93 53.51 4.35
C PRO A 27 12.49 54.15 3.07
N SER A 28 13.75 54.54 3.09
CA SER A 28 14.48 55.00 1.93
C SER A 28 14.61 53.92 0.84
N ALA A 29 14.95 54.28 -0.38
CA ALA A 29 15.10 53.30 -1.48
C ALA A 29 16.21 52.26 -1.16
N ARG A 30 17.21 52.64 -0.37
CA ARG A 30 18.31 51.76 0.08
C ARG A 30 17.77 50.77 1.16
N ASP A 31 16.91 51.27 2.07
CA ASP A 31 16.32 50.44 3.13
C ASP A 31 15.34 49.43 2.56
N ARG A 32 14.63 49.77 1.49
CA ARG A 32 13.72 48.85 0.78
C ARG A 32 14.49 47.67 0.12
N ARG A 33 15.71 47.88 -0.31
CA ARG A 33 16.56 46.82 -0.89
C ARG A 33 17.06 45.87 0.17
N SER A 34 17.53 46.41 1.31
CA SER A 34 17.94 45.57 2.46
C SER A 34 16.77 44.82 3.08
N LEU A 35 15.60 45.45 3.19
CA LEU A 35 14.39 44.82 3.70
C LEU A 35 13.93 43.63 2.82
N ARG A 36 14.07 43.74 1.50
CA ARG A 36 13.79 42.63 0.56
C ARG A 36 14.75 41.46 0.77
N TRP A 37 16.02 41.72 1.00
CA TRP A 37 17.00 40.68 1.31
C TRP A 37 16.72 40.00 2.65
N VAL A 38 16.40 40.78 3.68
CA VAL A 38 16.03 40.25 5.01
C VAL A 38 14.75 39.43 4.94
N ALA A 39 13.73 39.90 4.22
CA ALA A 39 12.49 39.14 4.02
C ALA A 39 12.72 37.85 3.23
N GLY A 40 13.58 37.87 2.21
CA GLY A 40 13.96 36.69 1.45
C GLY A 40 14.70 35.66 2.31
N MET A 41 15.65 36.09 3.12
CA MET A 41 16.39 35.22 4.05
C MET A 41 15.46 34.62 5.13
N ALA A 42 14.54 35.42 5.67
CA ALA A 42 13.55 34.93 6.63
C ALA A 42 12.61 33.91 6.00
N GLY A 43 12.16 34.13 4.77
CA GLY A 43 11.34 33.16 4.00
C GLY A 43 12.07 31.86 3.75
N LEU A 44 13.37 31.93 3.38
CA LEU A 44 14.19 30.75 3.18
C LEU A 44 14.39 29.95 4.48
N ALA A 45 14.63 30.66 5.59
CA ALA A 45 14.79 30.01 6.90
C ALA A 45 13.50 29.31 7.35
N VAL A 46 12.34 29.91 7.11
CA VAL A 46 11.03 29.27 7.38
C VAL A 46 10.82 28.06 6.49
N ALA A 47 11.15 28.15 5.20
CA ALA A 47 11.02 27.02 4.26
C ALA A 47 11.93 25.83 4.69
N ILE A 48 13.17 26.11 5.11
CA ILE A 48 14.09 25.08 5.63
C ILE A 48 13.56 24.47 6.93
N ALA A 49 13.03 25.32 7.84
CA ALA A 49 12.44 24.83 9.09
C ALA A 49 11.21 23.96 8.86
N VAL A 50 10.35 24.32 7.90
CA VAL A 50 9.18 23.53 7.51
C VAL A 50 9.59 22.21 6.86
N MET A 51 10.56 22.23 5.93
CA MET A 51 11.09 21.00 5.32
C MET A 51 11.77 20.10 6.38
N GLY A 52 12.54 20.67 7.27
CA GLY A 52 13.15 19.94 8.40
C GLY A 52 12.08 19.33 9.32
N TRP A 53 11.02 20.08 9.61
CA TRP A 53 9.88 19.59 10.38
C TRP A 53 9.20 18.40 9.66
N PHE A 54 8.92 18.53 8.37
CA PHE A 54 8.34 17.43 7.58
C PHE A 54 9.28 16.21 7.52
N ALA A 55 10.59 16.43 7.36
CA ALA A 55 11.56 15.34 7.32
C ALA A 55 11.69 14.60 8.67
N LEU A 56 11.52 15.32 9.78
CA LEU A 56 11.61 14.75 11.14
C LEU A 56 10.28 14.15 11.64
N HIS A 57 9.15 14.61 11.11
CA HIS A 57 7.82 14.17 11.55
C HIS A 57 7.07 13.31 10.50
N ASN A 58 7.67 13.07 9.35
CA ASN A 58 7.28 11.94 8.50
C ASN A 58 7.82 10.68 9.17
N ASP A 59 7.20 10.32 10.28
CA ASP A 59 7.22 8.95 10.75
C ASP A 59 6.47 8.10 9.72
N HIS A 60 7.10 7.86 8.58
CA HIS A 60 6.81 6.62 7.88
C HIS A 60 7.07 5.55 8.94
N PRO A 61 6.09 4.70 9.26
CA PRO A 61 6.35 3.57 10.10
C PRO A 61 7.52 2.83 9.44
N ARG A 62 8.72 3.14 9.92
CA ARG A 62 9.91 2.39 9.57
C ARG A 62 9.55 0.97 9.90
N SER A 63 9.53 0.16 8.87
CA SER A 63 9.50 -1.29 8.92
C SER A 63 9.27 -1.80 10.33
N VAL A 64 8.06 -2.26 10.60
CA VAL A 64 7.76 -3.09 11.78
C VAL A 64 9.01 -3.89 12.04
N ASP A 65 9.61 -3.68 13.19
CA ASP A 65 10.89 -4.25 13.57
C ASP A 65 10.90 -5.71 13.09
N ALA A 66 11.80 -6.07 12.18
CA ALA A 66 11.85 -7.41 11.61
C ALA A 66 12.00 -8.48 12.73
N THR A 67 12.44 -8.05 13.91
CA THR A 67 12.49 -8.82 15.13
C THR A 67 11.11 -9.16 15.69
N LEU A 68 10.07 -8.31 15.44
CA LEU A 68 8.70 -8.62 15.87
C LEU A 68 7.97 -9.49 14.85
N THR A 69 8.44 -9.50 13.60
CA THR A 69 7.91 -10.36 12.54
C THR A 69 8.57 -11.75 12.56
N GLN A 70 9.62 -11.95 13.35
CA GLN A 70 10.07 -13.27 13.79
C GLN A 70 9.19 -13.81 14.94
N GLY A 71 7.93 -13.41 14.99
CA GLY A 71 6.92 -14.24 15.58
C GLY A 71 6.95 -15.53 14.83
N THR A 72 7.61 -16.54 15.47
CA THR A 72 7.64 -17.93 15.06
C THR A 72 7.17 -18.08 13.62
N THR A 73 8.09 -18.07 12.66
CA THR A 73 7.90 -18.84 11.46
C THR A 73 7.77 -20.27 11.97
N THR A 74 6.60 -20.63 12.45
CA THR A 74 6.10 -21.96 12.31
C THR A 74 6.36 -22.19 10.84
N GLN A 75 7.36 -22.97 10.53
CA GLN A 75 7.76 -23.37 9.19
C GLN A 75 6.45 -23.73 8.52
N GLY A 76 5.92 -22.76 7.75
CA GLY A 76 4.52 -22.79 7.34
C GLY A 76 4.35 -24.10 6.63
N ASP A 77 3.28 -24.83 6.93
CA ASP A 77 2.95 -26.05 6.21
C ASP A 77 3.22 -25.79 4.72
N ALA A 78 4.20 -26.50 4.14
CA ALA A 78 4.62 -26.36 2.75
C ALA A 78 3.45 -26.41 1.76
N ALA A 79 2.30 -26.89 2.24
CA ALA A 79 1.04 -26.95 1.50
C ALA A 79 0.15 -25.71 1.64
N GLN A 80 0.55 -24.68 2.37
CA GLN A 80 -0.24 -23.45 2.57
C GLN A 80 0.33 -22.29 1.77
N TRP A 81 -0.56 -21.34 1.40
CA TRP A 81 -0.23 -20.05 0.80
C TRP A 81 -1.28 -19.01 1.24
N PRO A 82 -1.27 -18.62 2.54
CA PRO A 82 -2.38 -17.88 3.15
C PRO A 82 -2.41 -16.39 2.81
N HIS A 83 -1.34 -15.85 2.23
CA HIS A 83 -1.22 -14.45 1.87
C HIS A 83 -0.71 -14.29 0.44
N TYR A 84 -0.88 -13.11 -0.16
CA TYR A 84 -0.40 -12.80 -1.52
C TYR A 84 1.08 -13.16 -1.73
N GLY A 85 1.92 -12.88 -0.77
CA GLY A 85 3.35 -13.21 -0.77
C GLY A 85 3.71 -14.43 0.09
N ASN A 86 2.77 -15.30 0.39
CA ASN A 86 2.84 -16.45 1.30
C ASN A 86 2.85 -16.06 2.79
N ASP A 87 3.54 -15.03 3.18
CA ASP A 87 3.59 -14.48 4.54
C ASP A 87 3.29 -12.97 4.55
N LEU A 88 3.18 -12.39 5.75
CA LEU A 88 2.95 -10.95 5.93
C LEU A 88 4.13 -10.08 5.43
N GLY A 89 5.33 -10.66 5.34
CA GLY A 89 6.51 -10.00 4.78
C GLY A 89 6.59 -10.08 3.26
N ALA A 90 5.65 -10.78 2.62
CA ALA A 90 5.60 -11.01 1.17
C ALA A 90 6.89 -11.61 0.59
N ASN A 91 7.53 -12.51 1.32
CA ASN A 91 8.79 -13.14 0.94
C ASN A 91 8.67 -14.05 -0.29
N ARG A 92 7.46 -14.49 -0.64
CA ARG A 92 7.15 -15.37 -1.78
C ARG A 92 7.95 -16.68 -1.76
N PHE A 93 8.32 -17.11 -0.56
CA PHE A 93 9.03 -18.34 -0.35
C PHE A 93 8.08 -19.44 0.12
N SER A 94 8.23 -20.65 -0.44
CA SER A 94 7.58 -21.87 0.05
C SER A 94 8.65 -22.90 0.39
N PRO A 95 8.56 -23.56 1.55
CA PRO A 95 9.45 -24.67 1.89
C PRO A 95 9.09 -25.97 1.14
N ALA A 96 8.15 -25.92 0.19
CA ALA A 96 7.76 -27.09 -0.60
C ALA A 96 8.94 -27.56 -1.47
N ASP A 97 9.32 -28.83 -1.31
CA ASP A 97 10.47 -29.46 -1.99
C ASP A 97 10.11 -30.69 -2.82
N ARG A 98 8.81 -31.03 -2.89
CA ARG A 98 8.34 -32.24 -3.59
C ARG A 98 8.49 -32.17 -5.10
N ILE A 99 8.53 -30.95 -5.69
CA ILE A 99 8.79 -30.76 -7.12
C ILE A 99 10.26 -30.44 -7.27
N THR A 100 10.96 -31.27 -8.02
CA THR A 100 12.39 -31.20 -8.26
C THR A 100 12.68 -31.21 -9.76
N ALA A 101 13.90 -30.88 -10.16
CA ALA A 101 14.32 -30.98 -11.56
C ALA A 101 14.14 -32.39 -12.13
N ALA A 102 14.28 -33.42 -11.29
CA ALA A 102 14.14 -34.81 -11.70
C ALA A 102 12.68 -35.25 -11.97
N ASN A 103 11.69 -34.56 -11.39
CA ASN A 103 10.28 -34.93 -11.54
C ASN A 103 9.41 -33.87 -12.18
N ALA A 104 9.92 -32.67 -12.39
CA ALA A 104 9.15 -31.58 -13.00
C ALA A 104 8.59 -31.92 -14.40
N GLY A 105 9.33 -32.68 -15.21
CA GLY A 105 8.88 -33.14 -16.54
C GLY A 105 7.75 -34.18 -16.51
N ARG A 106 7.37 -34.68 -15.36
CA ARG A 106 6.28 -35.65 -15.15
C ARG A 106 5.03 -35.04 -14.55
N LEU A 107 5.00 -33.70 -14.41
CA LEU A 107 3.81 -33.00 -13.93
C LEU A 107 2.69 -33.11 -14.94
N GLU A 108 1.51 -33.44 -14.44
CA GLU A 108 0.27 -33.53 -15.22
C GLU A 108 -0.76 -32.55 -14.67
N VAL A 109 -1.70 -32.13 -15.54
CA VAL A 109 -2.82 -31.27 -15.12
C VAL A 109 -3.78 -32.10 -14.28
N ALA A 110 -3.87 -31.80 -12.98
CA ALA A 110 -4.77 -32.51 -12.07
C ALA A 110 -6.25 -32.16 -12.36
N TRP A 111 -6.53 -30.90 -12.64
CA TRP A 111 -7.88 -30.41 -12.96
C TRP A 111 -7.81 -29.03 -13.61
N VAL A 112 -8.89 -28.64 -14.25
CA VAL A 112 -9.09 -27.33 -14.85
C VAL A 112 -10.45 -26.79 -14.41
N MET A 113 -10.47 -25.55 -13.92
CA MET A 113 -11.71 -24.86 -13.57
C MET A 113 -11.90 -23.63 -14.45
N ARG A 114 -13.10 -23.45 -14.99
CA ARG A 114 -13.50 -22.22 -15.67
C ARG A 114 -14.16 -21.29 -14.66
N LEU A 115 -13.60 -20.13 -14.46
CA LEU A 115 -14.07 -19.18 -13.44
C LEU A 115 -15.44 -18.56 -13.79
N GLY A 116 -15.88 -18.63 -15.04
CA GLY A 116 -17.15 -18.08 -15.50
C GLY A 116 -17.21 -16.57 -15.44
N ALA A 117 -16.04 -15.92 -15.32
CA ALA A 117 -15.91 -14.48 -15.42
C ALA A 117 -16.33 -13.98 -16.81
N LEU A 118 -16.58 -12.70 -16.96
CA LEU A 118 -16.88 -12.01 -18.22
C LEU A 118 -18.37 -11.99 -18.62
N ARG A 119 -19.29 -12.30 -17.70
CA ARG A 119 -20.73 -12.24 -17.99
C ARG A 119 -21.28 -10.82 -18.09
N HIS A 120 -20.65 -9.87 -17.40
CA HIS A 120 -21.15 -8.49 -17.28
C HIS A 120 -20.28 -7.47 -17.99
N LEU A 121 -19.32 -7.92 -18.81
CA LEU A 121 -18.44 -7.02 -19.53
C LEU A 121 -19.21 -6.27 -20.60
N LYS A 122 -19.14 -4.96 -20.53
CA LYS A 122 -19.58 -4.06 -21.59
C LYS A 122 -18.47 -3.91 -22.63
N GLN A 123 -18.86 -3.51 -23.85
CA GLN A 123 -17.89 -3.19 -24.88
C GLN A 123 -16.91 -2.11 -24.40
N GLY A 124 -15.61 -2.38 -24.54
CA GLY A 124 -14.53 -1.48 -24.09
C GLY A 124 -13.87 -1.85 -22.77
N ASN A 125 -14.42 -2.82 -22.00
CA ASN A 125 -13.73 -3.33 -20.82
C ASN A 125 -12.62 -4.31 -21.23
N LEU A 126 -11.47 -4.18 -20.58
CA LEU A 126 -10.32 -5.08 -20.74
C LEU A 126 -10.14 -5.89 -19.45
N PRO A 127 -10.67 -7.11 -19.38
CA PRO A 127 -10.51 -7.96 -18.21
C PRO A 127 -9.10 -8.53 -18.16
N ALA A 128 -8.49 -8.49 -16.98
CA ALA A 128 -7.21 -9.13 -16.71
C ALA A 128 -7.34 -10.05 -15.49
N LEU A 129 -6.94 -11.29 -15.62
CA LEU A 129 -6.86 -12.25 -14.52
C LEU A 129 -5.45 -12.17 -13.93
N GLU A 130 -5.28 -11.35 -12.89
CA GLU A 130 -3.98 -11.12 -12.24
C GLU A 130 -3.95 -11.67 -10.81
N THR A 131 -4.93 -12.49 -10.45
CA THR A 131 -5.08 -12.98 -9.08
C THR A 131 -4.00 -13.99 -8.72
N THR A 132 -3.45 -13.84 -7.52
CA THR A 132 -2.69 -14.89 -6.85
C THR A 132 -3.65 -15.70 -5.99
N PRO A 133 -3.88 -16.98 -6.30
CA PRO A 133 -4.73 -17.83 -5.47
C PRO A 133 -4.15 -17.97 -4.06
N LEU A 134 -4.99 -17.84 -3.03
CA LEU A 134 -4.63 -18.18 -1.67
C LEU A 134 -5.00 -19.62 -1.38
N LYS A 135 -4.14 -20.35 -0.68
CA LYS A 135 -4.42 -21.71 -0.22
C LYS A 135 -4.43 -21.76 1.30
N VAL A 136 -5.61 -22.00 1.86
CA VAL A 136 -5.81 -22.17 3.29
C VAL A 136 -6.50 -23.51 3.55
N GLY A 137 -5.83 -24.40 4.24
CA GLY A 137 -6.30 -25.76 4.42
C GLY A 137 -6.55 -26.45 3.06
N PRO A 138 -7.68 -27.12 2.90
CA PRO A 138 -8.03 -27.82 1.65
C PRO A 138 -8.69 -26.92 0.59
N THR A 139 -8.64 -25.59 0.76
CA THR A 139 -9.37 -24.65 -0.08
C THR A 139 -8.43 -23.68 -0.78
N LEU A 140 -8.66 -23.46 -2.08
CA LEU A 140 -8.10 -22.38 -2.86
C LEU A 140 -9.12 -21.25 -2.98
N TYR A 141 -8.70 -20.02 -2.74
CA TYR A 141 -9.50 -18.81 -2.91
C TYR A 141 -8.97 -18.03 -4.10
N VAL A 142 -9.86 -17.73 -5.02
CA VAL A 142 -9.55 -17.02 -6.27
C VAL A 142 -10.55 -15.91 -6.47
N CYS A 143 -10.15 -14.76 -6.99
CA CYS A 143 -11.09 -13.77 -7.47
C CYS A 143 -11.06 -13.62 -8.99
N THR A 144 -12.22 -13.32 -9.56
CA THR A 144 -12.38 -13.03 -10.98
C THR A 144 -12.09 -11.56 -11.26
N PRO A 145 -11.84 -11.16 -12.51
CA PRO A 145 -11.74 -9.74 -12.87
C PRO A 145 -12.94 -8.90 -12.42
N GLU A 146 -14.13 -9.48 -12.38
CA GLU A 146 -15.38 -8.83 -11.91
C GLU A 146 -15.54 -8.87 -10.38
N SER A 147 -14.46 -9.16 -9.64
CA SER A 147 -14.40 -9.18 -8.16
C SER A 147 -15.25 -10.28 -7.52
N ALA A 148 -15.75 -11.26 -8.27
CA ALA A 148 -16.34 -12.44 -7.66
C ALA A 148 -15.27 -13.30 -6.98
N VAL A 149 -15.51 -13.71 -5.73
CA VAL A 149 -14.62 -14.58 -4.96
C VAL A 149 -15.15 -16.02 -5.05
N ILE A 150 -14.24 -16.94 -5.36
CA ILE A 150 -14.56 -18.36 -5.54
C ILE A 150 -13.71 -19.19 -4.59
N ALA A 151 -14.33 -20.04 -3.81
CA ALA A 151 -13.64 -21.07 -3.03
C ALA A 151 -13.70 -22.41 -3.77
N VAL A 152 -12.53 -23.01 -3.97
CA VAL A 152 -12.34 -24.22 -4.74
C VAL A 152 -11.69 -25.30 -3.88
N ASP A 153 -12.15 -26.52 -3.98
CA ASP A 153 -11.45 -27.64 -3.37
C ASP A 153 -10.09 -27.83 -4.06
N ALA A 154 -9.01 -27.75 -3.28
CA ALA A 154 -7.65 -27.75 -3.83
C ALA A 154 -7.25 -29.08 -4.50
N VAL A 155 -7.88 -30.18 -4.11
CA VAL A 155 -7.58 -31.52 -4.64
C VAL A 155 -8.38 -31.83 -5.89
N THR A 156 -9.67 -31.50 -5.88
CA THR A 156 -10.61 -31.92 -6.92
C THR A 156 -10.94 -30.82 -7.92
N GLY A 157 -10.60 -29.55 -7.64
CA GLY A 157 -10.99 -28.42 -8.47
C GLY A 157 -12.49 -28.09 -8.42
N LYS A 158 -13.27 -28.72 -7.55
CA LYS A 158 -14.70 -28.45 -7.43
C LYS A 158 -14.95 -27.14 -6.71
N GLU A 159 -15.87 -26.33 -7.25
CA GLU A 159 -16.34 -25.12 -6.54
C GLU A 159 -17.06 -25.53 -5.27
N ARG A 160 -16.65 -24.93 -4.13
CA ARG A 160 -17.29 -25.07 -2.81
C ARG A 160 -18.34 -24.02 -2.63
N TRP A 161 -18.02 -22.78 -2.97
CA TRP A 161 -18.93 -21.65 -2.97
C TRP A 161 -18.40 -20.51 -3.83
N ARG A 162 -19.28 -19.58 -4.14
CA ARG A 162 -18.99 -18.35 -4.88
C ARG A 162 -19.74 -17.19 -4.24
N HIS A 163 -19.07 -16.07 -4.13
CA HIS A 163 -19.66 -14.78 -3.82
C HIS A 163 -19.44 -13.83 -4.99
N ASP A 164 -20.53 -13.33 -5.55
CA ASP A 164 -20.50 -12.37 -6.66
C ASP A 164 -21.09 -11.04 -6.16
N PRO A 165 -20.26 -10.01 -5.93
CA PRO A 165 -20.73 -8.73 -5.43
C PRO A 165 -21.46 -7.90 -6.49
N GLN A 166 -21.42 -8.29 -7.76
CA GLN A 166 -22.00 -7.58 -8.90
C GLN A 166 -21.70 -6.07 -8.90
N PRO A 167 -20.42 -5.66 -8.85
CA PRO A 167 -20.05 -4.26 -8.77
C PRO A 167 -20.45 -3.52 -10.04
N ASP A 168 -20.75 -2.24 -9.93
CA ASP A 168 -20.95 -1.39 -11.11
C ASP A 168 -19.59 -1.15 -11.81
N MET A 169 -19.46 -1.71 -12.98
CA MET A 169 -18.26 -1.60 -13.83
C MET A 169 -18.34 -0.45 -14.84
N THR A 170 -19.33 0.45 -14.71
CA THR A 170 -19.54 1.56 -15.64
C THR A 170 -18.35 2.53 -15.60
N GLY A 171 -17.78 2.81 -16.77
CA GLY A 171 -16.65 3.73 -16.91
C GLY A 171 -15.27 3.13 -16.55
N MET A 172 -15.21 1.86 -16.18
CA MET A 172 -13.94 1.17 -15.96
C MET A 172 -13.36 0.70 -17.30
N GLY A 173 -12.10 1.06 -17.59
CA GLY A 173 -11.37 0.58 -18.76
C GLY A 173 -10.80 -0.81 -18.51
N THR A 174 -9.90 -0.94 -17.53
CA THR A 174 -9.31 -2.22 -17.12
C THR A 174 -9.99 -2.73 -15.87
N ILE A 175 -10.43 -3.98 -15.90
CA ILE A 175 -11.09 -4.66 -14.80
C ILE A 175 -10.18 -5.79 -14.35
N THR A 176 -9.74 -5.75 -13.10
CA THR A 176 -8.86 -6.78 -12.52
C THR A 176 -9.12 -6.95 -11.04
N CYS A 177 -8.99 -8.18 -10.56
CA CYS A 177 -8.83 -8.50 -9.14
C CYS A 177 -7.45 -9.13 -8.95
N ARG A 178 -6.65 -8.57 -8.06
CA ARG A 178 -5.27 -9.05 -7.81
C ARG A 178 -5.18 -10.13 -6.75
N GLY A 179 -6.20 -10.31 -5.96
CA GLY A 179 -6.27 -11.33 -4.93
C GLY A 179 -7.37 -11.06 -3.92
N VAL A 180 -7.52 -11.99 -2.99
CA VAL A 180 -8.32 -11.86 -1.77
C VAL A 180 -7.37 -11.75 -0.58
N ALA A 181 -7.82 -11.13 0.51
CA ALA A 181 -7.06 -10.96 1.75
C ALA A 181 -7.93 -11.35 2.96
#